data_e08618d2984afccde2c439dea9202116
#
_entry.id   e08618d2984afccde2c439dea9202116
#
_cell.length_a   1.000
_cell.length_b   1.000
_cell.length_c   1.000
_cell.angle_alpha   90.00
_cell.angle_beta   90.00
_cell.angle_gamma   90.00
#
_symmetry.space_group_name_H-M   'P 1'
#
loop_
_entity.id
_entity.type
_entity.pdbx_description
1 polymer ?
#
loop_
_entity_poly.entity_id
_entity_poly.type
_entity_poly.pdbx_seq_one_letter_code
_entity_poly.pdbx_strand_id
1 'polypeptide(L)'
;SLAAVAMLREFGLTPEQIRSSFEKMGISETRYSETEANGRKIILHLAKGQNPVACSRAFENIRNAPGKKAVIMFLDDYFDARHTVENTAWFYDTDFEFLNDDSIVQVVIAGARHHDTYVRTLLAGVPAERIVHMREESAAPAAVTPEADTVFILYDVYTIRLANEIRQKLLDGGKEAASK
;
A
#
# COMPACT_ATOMS: atom_id res chain seq x y z
N SER A 1 7.69 -19.16 3.30
CA SER A 1 6.59 -19.96 2.73
C SER A 1 6.80 -21.44 3.05
N LEU A 2 5.69 -22.22 3.10
CA LEU A 2 5.78 -23.68 3.40
C LEU A 2 6.66 -24.43 2.40
N ALA A 3 6.61 -24.05 1.12
CA ALA A 3 7.45 -24.65 0.09
C ALA A 3 8.95 -24.46 0.35
N ALA A 4 9.34 -23.25 0.79
CA ALA A 4 10.74 -22.99 1.15
C ALA A 4 11.17 -23.83 2.36
N VAL A 5 10.32 -23.96 3.38
CA VAL A 5 10.59 -24.82 4.56
C VAL A 5 10.76 -26.28 4.14
N ALA A 6 9.84 -26.80 3.30
CA ALA A 6 9.93 -28.16 2.81
C ALA A 6 11.25 -28.41 2.06
N MET A 7 11.60 -27.51 1.13
CA MET A 7 12.85 -27.60 0.38
C MET A 7 14.09 -27.56 1.27
N LEU A 8 14.14 -26.65 2.25
CA LEU A 8 15.25 -26.54 3.19
C LEU A 8 15.39 -27.81 4.07
N ARG A 9 14.28 -28.46 4.41
CA ARG A 9 14.28 -29.75 5.10
C ARG A 9 14.91 -30.86 4.25
N GLU A 10 14.60 -30.88 2.96
CA GLU A 10 15.22 -31.86 2.02
C GLU A 10 16.75 -31.64 1.88
N PHE A 11 17.22 -30.41 2.02
CA PHE A 11 18.63 -30.07 2.11
C PHE A 11 19.27 -30.39 3.48
N GLY A 12 18.52 -31.00 4.39
CA GLY A 12 19.03 -31.47 5.69
C GLY A 12 19.09 -30.43 6.80
N LEU A 13 18.48 -29.24 6.61
CA LEU A 13 18.41 -28.24 7.68
C LEU A 13 17.41 -28.68 8.74
N THR A 14 17.76 -28.44 10.01
CA THR A 14 16.83 -28.68 11.12
C THR A 14 15.77 -27.58 11.20
N PRO A 15 14.60 -27.82 11.85
CA PRO A 15 13.60 -26.79 12.07
C PRO A 15 14.15 -25.56 12.80
N GLU A 16 15.05 -25.76 13.76
CA GLU A 16 15.69 -24.70 14.54
C GLU A 16 16.60 -23.82 13.67
N GLN A 17 17.39 -24.44 12.77
CA GLN A 17 18.24 -23.72 11.81
C GLN A 17 17.39 -22.89 10.84
N ILE A 18 16.30 -23.48 10.33
CA ILE A 18 15.37 -22.79 9.43
C ILE A 18 14.74 -21.60 10.13
N ARG A 19 14.23 -21.79 11.36
CA ARG A 19 13.62 -20.74 12.17
C ARG A 19 14.60 -19.60 12.45
N SER A 20 15.79 -19.92 12.94
CA SER A 20 16.84 -18.94 13.22
C SER A 20 17.26 -18.14 11.98
N SER A 21 17.27 -18.80 10.81
CA SER A 21 17.58 -18.12 9.55
C SER A 21 16.47 -17.14 9.16
N PHE A 22 15.20 -17.53 9.26
CA PHE A 22 14.07 -16.65 8.97
C PHE A 22 13.95 -15.47 9.95
N GLU A 23 14.25 -15.68 11.23
CA GLU A 23 14.28 -14.60 12.24
C GLU A 23 15.36 -13.53 11.93
N LYS A 24 16.46 -13.93 11.28
CA LYS A 24 17.54 -13.04 10.87
C LYS A 24 17.32 -12.39 9.50
N MET A 25 16.37 -12.90 8.71
CA MET A 25 16.06 -12.34 7.41
C MET A 25 15.24 -11.06 7.58
N GLY A 26 15.82 -9.93 7.22
CA GLY A 26 15.08 -8.68 7.07
C GLY A 26 14.03 -8.76 5.95
N ILE A 27 12.95 -8.01 6.09
CA ILE A 27 12.01 -7.79 4.99
C ILE A 27 12.75 -6.97 3.92
N SER A 28 12.64 -7.39 2.65
CA SER A 28 13.24 -6.62 1.56
C SER A 28 12.65 -5.20 1.54
N GLU A 29 13.52 -4.18 1.61
CA GLU A 29 13.14 -2.75 1.55
C GLU A 29 12.33 -2.40 0.30
N THR A 30 12.48 -3.21 -0.78
CA THR A 30 11.70 -3.08 -2.00
C THR A 30 10.26 -3.56 -1.86
N ARG A 31 9.88 -4.22 -0.78
CA ARG A 31 8.53 -4.71 -0.53
C ARG A 31 7.82 -3.98 0.60
N TYR A 32 8.58 -3.54 1.58
CA TYR A 32 8.10 -2.80 2.74
C TYR A 32 9.23 -1.93 3.26
N SER A 33 9.00 -0.64 3.35
CA SER A 33 9.94 0.28 3.97
C SER A 33 9.20 1.33 4.79
N GLU A 34 9.71 1.61 5.96
CA GLU A 34 9.17 2.58 6.89
C GLU A 34 10.12 3.76 7.03
N THR A 35 9.58 4.97 7.01
CA THR A 35 10.31 6.21 7.26
C THR A 35 9.48 7.07 8.19
N GLU A 36 10.09 7.66 9.20
CA GLU A 36 9.42 8.57 10.12
C GLU A 36 9.90 10.00 9.90
N ALA A 37 8.97 10.93 9.78
CA ALA A 37 9.27 12.36 9.72
C ALA A 37 8.14 13.17 10.36
N ASN A 38 8.50 14.16 11.16
CA ASN A 38 7.56 15.10 11.82
C ASN A 38 6.46 14.39 12.64
N GLY A 39 6.81 13.30 13.32
CA GLY A 39 5.88 12.52 14.14
C GLY A 39 4.88 11.68 13.32
N ARG A 40 5.06 11.57 12.01
CA ARG A 40 4.24 10.75 11.12
C ARG A 40 5.08 9.63 10.51
N LYS A 41 4.51 8.44 10.46
CA LYS A 41 5.09 7.31 9.74
C LYS A 41 4.64 7.30 8.29
N ILE A 42 5.55 7.05 7.38
CA ILE A 42 5.29 6.86 5.96
C ILE A 42 5.78 5.48 5.57
N ILE A 43 4.88 4.64 5.12
CA ILE A 43 5.15 3.23 4.82
C ILE A 43 4.92 2.96 3.33
N LEU A 44 5.96 2.54 2.63
CA LEU A 44 5.83 1.97 1.30
C LEU A 44 5.48 0.49 1.44
N HIS A 45 4.38 0.06 0.84
CA HIS A 45 3.93 -1.32 0.87
C HIS A 45 3.57 -1.80 -0.54
N LEU A 46 4.32 -2.79 -1.02
CA LEU A 46 4.05 -3.42 -2.31
C LEU A 46 2.75 -4.24 -2.24
N ALA A 47 1.70 -3.75 -2.87
CA ALA A 47 0.39 -4.41 -2.93
C ALA A 47 0.28 -5.44 -4.06
N LYS A 48 1.15 -5.35 -5.08
CA LYS A 48 1.11 -6.20 -6.28
C LYS A 48 -0.27 -6.17 -6.96
N GLY A 49 -0.55 -5.15 -7.72
CA GLY A 49 -1.71 -5.10 -8.60
C GLY A 49 -1.88 -6.39 -9.41
N GLN A 50 -3.10 -6.74 -9.79
CA GLN A 50 -3.48 -7.98 -10.45
C GLN A 50 -3.27 -9.27 -9.62
N ASN A 51 -2.91 -9.13 -8.34
CA ASN A 51 -2.81 -10.27 -7.42
C ASN A 51 -3.74 -10.06 -6.20
N PRO A 52 -4.99 -10.54 -6.26
CA PRO A 52 -5.99 -10.30 -5.21
C PRO A 52 -5.51 -10.71 -3.82
N VAL A 53 -4.86 -11.86 -3.72
CA VAL A 53 -4.38 -12.39 -2.42
C VAL A 53 -3.30 -11.48 -1.82
N ALA A 54 -2.35 -11.02 -2.64
CA ALA A 54 -1.28 -10.14 -2.15
C ALA A 54 -1.83 -8.77 -1.75
N CYS A 55 -2.78 -8.24 -2.53
CA CYS A 55 -3.44 -6.96 -2.26
C CYS A 55 -4.31 -7.03 -1.00
N SER A 56 -5.13 -8.09 -0.83
CA SER A 56 -5.91 -8.33 0.38
C SER A 56 -5.03 -8.41 1.63
N ARG A 57 -3.87 -9.08 1.54
CA ARG A 57 -2.90 -9.12 2.64
C ARG A 57 -2.32 -7.75 2.97
N ALA A 58 -2.07 -6.91 1.98
CA ALA A 58 -1.64 -5.53 2.22
C ALA A 58 -2.71 -4.74 2.97
N PHE A 59 -3.97 -4.84 2.56
CA PHE A 59 -5.10 -4.19 3.23
C PHE A 59 -5.32 -4.71 4.66
N GLU A 60 -5.22 -6.03 4.87
CA GLU A 60 -5.31 -6.64 6.21
C GLU A 60 -4.20 -6.11 7.13
N ASN A 61 -2.96 -6.00 6.63
CA ASN A 61 -1.84 -5.45 7.39
C ASN A 61 -2.08 -3.99 7.78
N ILE A 62 -2.64 -3.18 6.87
CA ILE A 62 -3.00 -1.79 7.14
C ILE A 62 -4.08 -1.73 8.21
N ARG A 63 -5.14 -2.50 8.08
CA ARG A 63 -6.22 -2.57 9.09
C ARG A 63 -5.67 -2.86 10.48
N ASN A 64 -4.76 -3.83 10.59
CA ASN A 64 -4.19 -4.28 11.86
C ASN A 64 -3.08 -3.37 12.41
N ALA A 65 -2.59 -2.41 11.64
CA ALA A 65 -1.61 -1.45 12.12
C ALA A 65 -2.22 -0.50 13.17
N PRO A 66 -1.45 -0.06 14.18
CA PRO A 66 -1.93 0.83 15.22
C PRO A 66 -2.14 2.26 14.71
N GLY A 67 -2.97 3.03 15.43
CA GLY A 67 -3.20 4.45 15.20
C GLY A 67 -4.12 4.76 14.02
N LYS A 68 -4.30 6.05 13.74
CA LYS A 68 -5.07 6.54 12.59
C LYS A 68 -4.25 6.43 11.32
N LYS A 69 -4.86 5.91 10.25
CA LYS A 69 -4.17 5.62 9.00
C LYS A 69 -4.80 6.34 7.83
N ALA A 70 -3.96 6.87 6.93
CA ALA A 70 -4.36 7.22 5.57
C ALA A 70 -3.69 6.23 4.59
N VAL A 71 -4.41 5.89 3.54
CA VAL A 71 -3.93 4.98 2.49
C VAL A 71 -3.90 5.73 1.18
N ILE A 72 -2.73 5.80 0.54
CA ILE A 72 -2.59 6.24 -0.86
C ILE A 72 -2.45 4.99 -1.70
N MET A 73 -3.27 4.83 -2.74
CA MET A 73 -3.15 3.72 -3.68
C MET A 73 -3.19 4.20 -5.13
N PHE A 74 -2.30 3.65 -5.93
CA PHE A 74 -2.25 3.79 -7.39
C PHE A 74 -1.88 2.43 -7.96
N LEU A 75 -2.91 1.66 -8.28
CA LEU A 75 -2.83 0.29 -8.75
C LEU A 75 -3.32 0.24 -10.20
N ASP A 76 -2.67 -0.58 -11.03
CA ASP A 76 -3.06 -0.87 -12.42
C ASP A 76 -2.92 0.27 -13.44
N ASP A 77 -2.00 1.20 -13.25
CA ASP A 77 -1.78 2.30 -14.21
C ASP A 77 -0.74 1.98 -15.30
N TYR A 78 0.07 0.94 -15.09
CA TYR A 78 1.21 0.67 -15.95
C TYR A 78 0.83 0.31 -17.39
N PHE A 79 -0.17 -0.56 -17.54
CA PHE A 79 -0.61 -1.02 -18.87
C PHE A 79 -1.47 0.02 -19.56
N ASP A 80 -2.28 0.77 -18.84
CA ASP A 80 -3.07 1.87 -19.37
C ASP A 80 -2.18 2.96 -19.99
N ALA A 81 -1.05 3.28 -19.37
CA ALA A 81 -0.07 4.21 -19.90
C ALA A 81 0.53 3.75 -21.25
N ARG A 82 0.46 2.45 -21.55
CA ARG A 82 0.91 1.83 -22.80
C ARG A 82 -0.22 1.57 -23.80
N HIS A 83 -1.41 2.09 -23.56
CA HIS A 83 -2.61 1.87 -24.39
C HIS A 83 -2.97 0.39 -24.57
N THR A 84 -2.76 -0.42 -23.53
CA THR A 84 -3.17 -1.82 -23.51
C THR A 84 -4.48 -1.99 -22.72
N VAL A 85 -5.20 -3.07 -23.01
CA VAL A 85 -6.41 -3.40 -22.25
C VAL A 85 -6.00 -4.06 -20.94
N GLU A 86 -6.42 -3.46 -19.82
CA GLU A 86 -6.21 -3.99 -18.49
C GLU A 86 -7.46 -4.72 -17.99
N ASN A 87 -7.25 -5.88 -17.38
CA ASN A 87 -8.35 -6.60 -16.73
C ASN A 87 -8.44 -6.15 -15.25
N THR A 88 -9.45 -5.37 -14.94
CA THR A 88 -9.72 -4.89 -13.56
C THR A 88 -10.60 -5.85 -12.73
N ALA A 89 -10.96 -7.02 -13.26
CA ALA A 89 -11.81 -7.98 -12.54
C ALA A 89 -11.20 -8.43 -11.20
N TRP A 90 -9.88 -8.44 -11.08
CA TRP A 90 -9.18 -8.76 -9.85
C TRP A 90 -9.53 -7.85 -8.67
N PHE A 91 -10.05 -6.64 -8.90
CA PHE A 91 -10.58 -5.76 -7.84
C PHE A 91 -11.71 -6.43 -7.06
N TYR A 92 -12.53 -7.23 -7.72
CA TYR A 92 -13.68 -7.91 -7.12
C TYR A 92 -13.29 -9.19 -6.37
N ASP A 93 -12.09 -9.73 -6.66
CA ASP A 93 -11.50 -10.87 -5.94
C ASP A 93 -10.61 -10.40 -4.76
N THR A 94 -10.44 -9.08 -4.60
CA THR A 94 -9.63 -8.47 -3.54
C THR A 94 -10.54 -7.99 -2.40
N ASP A 95 -10.14 -8.25 -1.16
CA ASP A 95 -10.88 -7.89 0.07
C ASP A 95 -10.71 -6.39 0.40
N PHE A 96 -11.28 -5.51 -0.42
CA PHE A 96 -11.33 -4.06 -0.16
C PHE A 96 -12.09 -3.74 1.13
N GLU A 97 -12.91 -4.65 1.61
CA GLU A 97 -13.65 -4.59 2.87
C GLU A 97 -12.73 -4.36 4.09
N PHE A 98 -11.45 -4.75 4.00
CA PHE A 98 -10.47 -4.43 5.03
C PHE A 98 -10.17 -2.92 5.15
N LEU A 99 -10.45 -2.13 4.12
CA LEU A 99 -10.30 -0.68 4.16
C LEU A 99 -11.48 0.01 4.88
N ASN A 100 -12.59 -0.69 5.10
CA ASN A 100 -13.73 -0.20 5.88
C ASN A 100 -13.51 -0.45 7.37
N ASP A 101 -12.53 0.24 7.94
CA ASP A 101 -12.17 0.21 9.35
C ASP A 101 -12.09 1.65 9.88
N ASP A 102 -12.56 1.90 11.10
CA ASP A 102 -12.62 3.25 11.68
C ASP A 102 -11.25 3.87 11.91
N SER A 103 -10.22 3.06 12.04
CA SER A 103 -8.84 3.53 12.15
C SER A 103 -8.24 3.97 10.79
N ILE A 104 -8.88 3.62 9.66
CA ILE A 104 -8.52 4.11 8.33
C ILE A 104 -9.36 5.36 8.04
N VAL A 105 -8.80 6.50 8.42
CA VAL A 105 -9.52 7.78 8.37
C VAL A 105 -9.63 8.36 6.96
N GLN A 106 -8.78 7.90 6.04
CA GLN A 106 -8.80 8.37 4.65
C GLN A 106 -8.21 7.33 3.68
N VAL A 107 -8.83 7.24 2.50
CA VAL A 107 -8.33 6.52 1.33
C VAL A 107 -8.16 7.50 0.17
N VAL A 108 -6.93 7.69 -0.30
CA VAL A 108 -6.57 8.53 -1.45
C VAL A 108 -6.28 7.61 -2.63
N ILE A 109 -7.08 7.70 -3.65
CA ILE A 109 -7.00 6.87 -4.86
C ILE A 109 -6.49 7.75 -6.00
N ALA A 110 -5.39 7.36 -6.63
CA ALA A 110 -4.80 8.12 -7.72
C ALA A 110 -4.49 7.25 -8.93
N GLY A 111 -4.41 7.88 -10.11
CA GLY A 111 -4.02 7.23 -11.34
C GLY A 111 -5.14 7.03 -12.36
N ALA A 112 -4.82 6.34 -13.47
CA ALA A 112 -5.73 6.20 -14.61
C ALA A 112 -7.04 5.47 -14.23
N ARG A 113 -6.97 4.50 -13.31
CA ARG A 113 -8.12 3.70 -12.84
C ARG A 113 -8.78 4.24 -11.57
N HIS A 114 -8.59 5.51 -11.23
CA HIS A 114 -9.12 6.07 -9.99
C HIS A 114 -10.65 5.94 -9.86
N HIS A 115 -11.41 6.00 -10.96
CA HIS A 115 -12.86 5.83 -10.92
C HIS A 115 -13.27 4.39 -10.62
N ASP A 116 -12.64 3.41 -11.25
CA ASP A 116 -12.93 2.00 -11.03
C ASP A 116 -12.62 1.61 -9.57
N THR A 117 -11.44 2.03 -9.08
CA THR A 117 -11.02 1.80 -7.71
C THR A 117 -11.92 2.52 -6.70
N TYR A 118 -12.37 3.75 -7.01
CA TYR A 118 -13.33 4.49 -6.19
C TYR A 118 -14.64 3.74 -6.03
N VAL A 119 -15.22 3.29 -7.15
CA VAL A 119 -16.48 2.51 -7.13
C VAL A 119 -16.31 1.24 -6.30
N ARG A 120 -15.21 0.50 -6.51
CA ARG A 120 -14.93 -0.72 -5.73
C ARG A 120 -14.78 -0.43 -4.23
N THR A 121 -14.12 0.68 -3.88
CA THR A 121 -13.93 1.09 -2.48
C THR A 121 -15.27 1.46 -1.83
N LEU A 122 -16.17 2.13 -2.55
CA LEU A 122 -17.54 2.39 -2.08
C LEU A 122 -18.34 1.10 -1.87
N LEU A 123 -18.24 0.15 -2.81
CA LEU A 123 -18.91 -1.15 -2.70
C LEU A 123 -18.39 -1.98 -1.51
N ALA A 124 -17.17 -1.73 -1.06
CA ALA A 124 -16.60 -2.32 0.17
C ALA A 124 -17.16 -1.68 1.46
N GLY A 125 -18.00 -0.67 1.33
CA GLY A 125 -18.63 0.02 2.46
C GLY A 125 -17.80 1.17 3.05
N VAL A 126 -16.68 1.56 2.44
CA VAL A 126 -15.92 2.73 2.90
C VAL A 126 -16.74 3.99 2.67
N PRO A 127 -16.97 4.83 3.70
CA PRO A 127 -17.74 6.06 3.57
C PRO A 127 -17.15 7.01 2.52
N ALA A 128 -18.01 7.59 1.67
CA ALA A 128 -17.57 8.45 0.56
C ALA A 128 -16.73 9.65 1.04
N GLU A 129 -17.05 10.19 2.20
CA GLU A 129 -16.34 11.31 2.82
C GLU A 129 -14.91 10.98 3.25
N ARG A 130 -14.57 9.69 3.38
CA ARG A 130 -13.19 9.23 3.63
C ARG A 130 -12.40 8.99 2.35
N ILE A 131 -13.04 9.07 1.17
CA ILE A 131 -12.40 8.74 -0.11
C ILE A 131 -12.12 10.02 -0.89
N VAL A 132 -10.86 10.21 -1.25
CA VAL A 132 -10.44 11.22 -2.23
C VAL A 132 -9.92 10.48 -3.45
N HIS A 133 -10.37 10.84 -4.64
CA HIS A 133 -9.87 10.20 -5.86
C HIS A 133 -9.50 11.22 -6.93
N MET A 134 -8.44 10.94 -7.68
CA MET A 134 -7.89 11.85 -8.67
C MET A 134 -7.11 11.09 -9.75
N ARG A 135 -7.03 11.69 -10.93
CA ARG A 135 -6.25 11.12 -12.02
C ARG A 135 -4.73 11.32 -11.85
N GLU A 136 -4.36 12.48 -11.30
CA GLU A 136 -2.95 12.89 -11.18
C GLU A 136 -2.33 12.34 -9.89
N GLU A 137 -1.46 11.34 -10.00
CA GLU A 137 -0.83 10.67 -8.86
C GLU A 137 0.07 11.63 -8.07
N SER A 138 0.72 12.56 -8.77
CA SER A 138 1.65 13.52 -8.15
C SER A 138 0.96 14.50 -7.20
N ALA A 139 -0.37 14.62 -7.26
CA ALA A 139 -1.19 15.43 -6.37
C ALA A 139 -1.64 14.70 -5.10
N ALA A 140 -1.56 13.36 -5.06
CA ALA A 140 -2.02 12.55 -3.93
C ALA A 140 -1.41 12.96 -2.57
N PRO A 141 -0.12 13.32 -2.44
CA PRO A 141 0.45 13.76 -1.17
C PRO A 141 -0.24 14.96 -0.55
N ALA A 142 -0.66 15.93 -1.38
CA ALA A 142 -1.32 17.16 -0.91
C ALA A 142 -2.75 16.91 -0.41
N ALA A 143 -3.36 15.79 -0.78
CA ALA A 143 -4.72 15.43 -0.36
C ALA A 143 -4.74 14.68 0.98
N VAL A 144 -3.59 14.27 1.52
CA VAL A 144 -3.52 13.48 2.75
C VAL A 144 -3.95 14.31 3.95
N THR A 145 -4.93 13.78 4.71
CA THR A 145 -5.41 14.40 5.94
C THR A 145 -4.31 14.53 7.00
N PRO A 146 -4.29 15.65 7.76
CA PRO A 146 -3.35 15.77 8.89
C PRO A 146 -3.67 14.84 10.07
N GLU A 147 -4.87 14.26 10.11
CA GLU A 147 -5.31 13.38 11.21
C GLU A 147 -4.62 12.01 11.25
N ALA A 148 -3.99 11.61 10.15
CA ALA A 148 -3.36 10.29 10.06
C ALA A 148 -1.99 10.28 10.75
N ASP A 149 -1.80 9.35 11.66
CA ASP A 149 -0.50 9.07 12.31
C ASP A 149 0.44 8.32 11.36
N THR A 150 -0.14 7.50 10.48
CA THR A 150 0.58 6.68 9.51
C THR A 150 -0.02 6.84 8.12
N VAL A 151 0.83 7.03 7.12
CA VAL A 151 0.44 7.05 5.70
C VAL A 151 1.01 5.82 5.03
N PHE A 152 0.15 4.95 4.53
CA PHE A 152 0.54 3.82 3.71
C PHE A 152 0.47 4.20 2.24
N ILE A 153 1.54 3.94 1.51
CA ILE A 153 1.62 4.11 0.05
C ILE A 153 1.63 2.72 -0.56
N LEU A 154 0.51 2.35 -1.18
CA LEU A 154 0.34 1.08 -1.87
C LEU A 154 0.70 1.24 -3.35
N TYR A 155 1.63 0.44 -3.82
CA TYR A 155 2.17 0.52 -5.17
C TYR A 155 2.35 -0.87 -5.80
N ASP A 156 2.46 -0.89 -7.11
CA ASP A 156 2.80 -2.06 -7.91
C ASP A 156 4.31 -2.16 -8.17
N VAL A 157 4.76 -3.32 -8.64
CA VAL A 157 6.16 -3.58 -8.98
C VAL A 157 6.73 -2.60 -10.02
N TYR A 158 5.87 -2.05 -10.88
CA TYR A 158 6.25 -1.10 -11.94
C TYR A 158 6.25 0.35 -11.49
N THR A 159 5.60 0.66 -10.35
CA THR A 159 5.38 2.05 -9.88
C THR A 159 6.23 2.41 -8.66
N ILE A 160 7.27 1.64 -8.35
CA ILE A 160 8.17 1.89 -7.21
C ILE A 160 8.82 3.28 -7.26
N ARG A 161 9.17 3.79 -8.46
CA ARG A 161 9.73 5.13 -8.61
C ARG A 161 8.73 6.19 -8.20
N LEU A 162 7.50 6.11 -8.68
CA LEU A 162 6.41 7.00 -8.32
C LEU A 162 6.13 6.94 -6.80
N ALA A 163 6.11 5.75 -6.21
CA ALA A 163 5.92 5.60 -4.76
C ALA A 163 7.01 6.32 -3.96
N ASN A 164 8.25 6.27 -4.40
CA ASN A 164 9.35 7.00 -3.77
C ASN A 164 9.23 8.52 -3.94
N GLU A 165 8.78 9.00 -5.11
CA GLU A 165 8.53 10.42 -5.37
C GLU A 165 7.39 10.95 -4.47
N ILE A 166 6.30 10.20 -4.33
CA ILE A 166 5.19 10.52 -3.41
C ILE A 166 5.66 10.55 -1.96
N ARG A 167 6.44 9.54 -1.54
CA ARG A 167 7.05 9.52 -0.21
C ARG A 167 7.89 10.76 0.04
N GLN A 168 8.75 11.14 -0.89
CA GLN A 168 9.62 12.31 -0.74
C GLN A 168 8.80 13.60 -0.58
N LYS A 169 7.74 13.79 -1.36
CA LYS A 169 6.84 14.94 -1.23
C LYS A 169 6.17 15.00 0.15
N LEU A 170 5.76 13.85 0.71
CA LEU A 170 5.20 13.80 2.07
C LEU A 170 6.24 14.18 3.13
N LEU A 171 7.50 13.77 2.94
CA LEU A 171 8.61 14.13 3.84
C LEU A 171 8.94 15.63 3.77
N ASP A 172 8.96 16.21 2.57
CA ASP A 172 9.30 17.61 2.34
C ASP A 172 8.16 18.56 2.77
N GLY A 173 6.91 18.23 2.49
CA GLY A 173 5.74 18.99 2.93
C GLY A 173 5.63 19.12 4.45
N GLY A 174 6.12 18.13 5.20
CA GLY A 174 6.24 18.21 6.65
C GLY A 174 7.32 19.21 7.13
N LYS A 175 8.37 19.46 6.35
CA LYS A 175 9.41 20.45 6.69
C LYS A 175 8.90 21.89 6.54
N GLU A 176 8.10 22.16 5.51
CA GLU A 176 7.49 23.47 5.31
C GLU A 176 6.48 23.84 6.41
N ALA A 177 5.75 22.84 6.92
CA ALA A 177 4.80 23.04 8.03
C ALA A 177 5.48 23.30 9.38
N ALA A 178 6.67 22.73 9.61
CA ALA A 178 7.46 22.92 10.84
C ALA A 178 8.27 24.22 10.84
N SER A 179 8.38 24.91 9.70
CA SER A 179 9.12 26.17 9.52
C SER A 179 8.24 27.43 9.61
N LYS A 180 6.95 27.28 9.84
CA LYS A 180 5.96 28.37 10.06
C LYS A 180 5.47 28.36 11.51
#